data_c3c361862feafc88ff4b8884a5d569c9
#
_entry.id   c3c361862feafc88ff4b8884a5d569c9
#
_cell.length_a   1.000
_cell.length_b   1.000
_cell.length_c   1.000
_cell.angle_alpha   90.00
_cell.angle_beta   90.00
_cell.angle_gamma   90.00
#
_symmetry.space_group_name_H-M   'P 1'
#
loop_
_entity.id
_entity.type
_entity.pdbx_description
1 polymer ?
#
loop_
_entity_poly.entity_id
_entity_poly.type
_entity_poly.pdbx_seq_one_letter_code
_entity_poly.pdbx_strand_id
1 'polypeptide(L)'
;MVRPLRNVILWSFCIVGGLSAQDPRTIIEKTVNHDRRNYRDLQSWTYKVSDRIEKSDSSGRTKAIETTLDEVLYLGGKPYIHPLRKNGKPLPAKDTAKEQAKLDKATAEASRLSEDERRKREQQTEKQREKDREMLQYLPDAYNFTLLGEEIINSRAAWRIGVEPAPHYNGKYGFLLKNLEGTLWIDKDENQFVKGDIHAIKGFSIGLFLASIAEGSRLYFENVRLSDGLWVSHRAGFEGSARVLIRHIRQNEELQFSEFRKFQTDSRIVPAEP
;
A
#
# COMPACT_ATOMS: atom_id res chain seq x y z
N MET A 1 30.43 -76.95 -9.08
CA MET A 1 29.28 -76.43 -9.84
C MET A 1 28.87 -75.11 -9.25
N VAL A 2 29.41 -74.01 -9.74
CA VAL A 2 29.31 -72.66 -9.13
C VAL A 2 28.40 -71.86 -10.09
N ARG A 3 27.26 -71.32 -9.59
CA ARG A 3 26.39 -70.43 -10.35
C ARG A 3 26.82 -68.98 -10.14
N PRO A 4 26.84 -68.10 -11.14
CA PRO A 4 27.23 -66.69 -10.98
C PRO A 4 26.02 -65.84 -10.53
N LEU A 5 26.29 -64.94 -9.61
CA LEU A 5 25.39 -63.85 -9.22
C LEU A 5 25.21 -62.85 -10.38
N ARG A 6 23.95 -62.59 -10.74
CA ARG A 6 23.54 -61.53 -11.66
C ARG A 6 23.41 -60.23 -10.90
N ASN A 7 24.30 -59.28 -11.18
CA ASN A 7 24.20 -57.88 -10.73
C ASN A 7 22.99 -57.21 -11.39
N VAL A 8 22.02 -56.82 -10.55
CA VAL A 8 20.92 -55.94 -10.95
C VAL A 8 21.37 -54.53 -10.61
N ILE A 9 21.75 -53.78 -11.65
CA ILE A 9 22.03 -52.30 -11.52
C ILE A 9 20.67 -51.61 -11.55
N LEU A 10 20.20 -51.15 -10.38
CA LEU A 10 19.09 -50.21 -10.25
C LEU A 10 19.53 -48.84 -10.77
N TRP A 11 19.07 -48.45 -11.94
CA TRP A 11 19.14 -47.09 -12.41
C TRP A 11 18.09 -46.25 -11.66
N SER A 12 18.54 -45.50 -10.69
CA SER A 12 17.73 -44.46 -9.99
C SER A 12 17.58 -43.29 -10.96
N PHE A 13 16.46 -43.20 -11.64
CA PHE A 13 16.07 -42.08 -12.46
C PHE A 13 15.68 -40.94 -11.49
N CYS A 14 16.63 -40.04 -11.17
CA CYS A 14 16.31 -38.74 -10.56
C CYS A 14 15.56 -37.92 -11.62
N ILE A 15 14.23 -37.94 -11.55
CA ILE A 15 13.39 -36.98 -12.26
C ILE A 15 13.66 -35.63 -11.53
N VAL A 16 14.62 -34.88 -12.04
CA VAL A 16 14.72 -33.45 -11.75
C VAL A 16 13.54 -32.80 -12.47
N GLY A 17 12.42 -32.74 -11.78
CA GLY A 17 11.29 -31.92 -12.21
C GLY A 17 11.80 -30.49 -12.31
N GLY A 18 12.01 -30.02 -13.54
CA GLY A 18 12.28 -28.61 -13.81
C GLY A 18 11.11 -27.79 -13.27
N LEU A 19 11.24 -27.26 -12.04
CA LEU A 19 10.45 -26.14 -11.62
C LEU A 19 10.74 -25.03 -12.65
N SER A 20 9.81 -24.80 -13.54
CA SER A 20 9.82 -23.60 -14.39
C SER A 20 9.88 -22.43 -13.45
N ALA A 21 11.05 -21.90 -13.24
CA ALA A 21 11.26 -20.70 -12.43
C ALA A 21 10.42 -19.59 -13.09
N GLN A 22 9.34 -19.21 -12.45
CA GLN A 22 8.48 -18.17 -12.98
C GLN A 22 9.32 -16.89 -13.05
N ASP A 23 9.38 -16.27 -14.23
CA ASP A 23 10.10 -15.02 -14.44
C ASP A 23 9.55 -13.93 -13.50
N PRO A 24 10.36 -13.38 -12.60
CA PRO A 24 9.90 -12.39 -11.61
C PRO A 24 9.36 -11.11 -12.26
N ARG A 25 9.82 -10.73 -13.45
CA ARG A 25 9.28 -9.61 -14.21
C ARG A 25 7.82 -9.89 -14.60
N THR A 26 7.53 -11.08 -15.11
CA THR A 26 6.18 -11.50 -15.46
C THR A 26 5.24 -11.51 -14.24
N ILE A 27 5.74 -11.90 -13.07
CA ILE A 27 4.98 -11.83 -11.81
C ILE A 27 4.60 -10.38 -11.52
N ILE A 28 5.54 -9.45 -11.57
CA ILE A 28 5.30 -8.02 -11.31
C ILE A 28 4.31 -7.42 -12.32
N GLU A 29 4.44 -7.73 -13.61
CA GLU A 29 3.50 -7.25 -14.65
C GLU A 29 2.06 -7.69 -14.35
N LYS A 30 1.85 -8.96 -13.98
CA LYS A 30 0.54 -9.47 -13.54
C LYS A 30 0.04 -8.75 -12.30
N THR A 31 0.91 -8.56 -11.31
CA THR A 31 0.58 -7.91 -10.04
C THR A 31 0.12 -6.47 -10.25
N VAL A 32 0.83 -5.68 -11.05
CA VAL A 32 0.43 -4.30 -11.38
C VAL A 32 -0.96 -4.24 -12.03
N ASN A 33 -1.26 -5.20 -12.92
CA ASN A 33 -2.57 -5.28 -13.58
C ASN A 33 -3.70 -5.70 -12.62
N HIS A 34 -3.42 -6.59 -11.66
CA HIS A 34 -4.38 -7.03 -10.65
C HIS A 34 -4.65 -5.94 -9.61
N ASP A 35 -3.61 -5.24 -9.16
CA ASP A 35 -3.71 -4.14 -8.21
C ASP A 35 -4.67 -3.04 -8.69
N ARG A 36 -4.62 -2.69 -9.97
CA ARG A 36 -5.53 -1.70 -10.56
C ARG A 36 -7.00 -2.11 -10.43
N ARG A 37 -7.33 -3.39 -10.59
CA ARG A 37 -8.72 -3.88 -10.44
C ARG A 37 -9.15 -3.87 -8.98
N ASN A 38 -8.33 -4.40 -8.11
CA ASN A 38 -8.58 -4.46 -6.67
C ASN A 38 -8.84 -3.05 -6.07
N TYR A 39 -8.09 -2.05 -6.49
CA TYR A 39 -8.21 -0.69 -5.97
C TYR A 39 -9.56 -0.02 -6.31
N ARG A 40 -10.20 -0.37 -7.43
CA ARG A 40 -11.54 0.12 -7.77
C ARG A 40 -12.60 -0.39 -6.80
N ASP A 41 -12.48 -1.61 -6.35
CA ASP A 41 -13.47 -2.25 -5.48
C ASP A 41 -13.46 -1.66 -4.07
N LEU A 42 -12.34 -1.06 -3.64
CA LEU A 42 -12.21 -0.39 -2.34
C LEU A 42 -13.16 0.79 -2.16
N GLN A 43 -13.69 1.38 -3.24
CA GLN A 43 -14.66 2.50 -3.16
C GLN A 43 -15.96 2.16 -2.44
N SER A 44 -16.31 0.87 -2.39
CA SER A 44 -17.49 0.38 -1.71
C SER A 44 -17.28 0.13 -0.21
N TRP A 45 -16.13 0.58 0.34
CA TRP A 45 -15.74 0.28 1.71
C TRP A 45 -15.47 1.54 2.50
N THR A 46 -15.91 1.53 3.75
CA THR A 46 -15.47 2.45 4.80
C THR A 46 -14.44 1.76 5.68
N TYR A 47 -13.55 2.52 6.28
CA TYR A 47 -12.51 1.98 7.15
C TYR A 47 -11.97 3.05 8.09
N LYS A 48 -11.25 2.63 9.13
CA LYS A 48 -10.53 3.53 10.02
C LYS A 48 -9.04 3.55 9.72
N VAL A 49 -8.45 4.73 9.85
CA VAL A 49 -6.99 4.95 9.74
C VAL A 49 -6.48 5.50 11.05
N SER A 50 -5.57 4.78 11.68
CA SER A 50 -4.74 5.32 12.76
C SER A 50 -3.43 5.77 12.18
N ASP A 51 -3.08 7.03 12.40
CA ASP A 51 -1.78 7.61 12.00
C ASP A 51 -0.97 7.90 13.26
N ARG A 52 0.29 7.43 13.29
CA ARG A 52 1.26 7.68 14.35
C ARG A 52 2.51 8.29 13.76
N ILE A 53 2.75 9.55 14.10
CA ILE A 53 3.94 10.29 13.67
C ILE A 53 4.85 10.50 14.88
N GLU A 54 6.06 9.94 14.80
CA GLU A 54 7.11 10.16 15.78
C GLU A 54 8.17 11.10 15.19
N LYS A 55 8.27 12.32 15.72
CA LYS A 55 9.22 13.35 15.31
C LYS A 55 10.47 13.27 16.15
N SER A 56 11.64 13.30 15.52
CA SER A 56 12.93 13.26 16.19
C SER A 56 13.74 14.55 15.96
N ASP A 57 14.66 14.82 16.87
CA ASP A 57 15.67 15.86 16.68
C ASP A 57 16.84 15.41 15.79
N SER A 58 17.81 16.27 15.56
CA SER A 58 19.00 15.97 14.76
C SER A 58 19.86 14.84 15.33
N SER A 59 19.78 14.59 16.64
CA SER A 59 20.47 13.48 17.31
C SER A 59 19.69 12.15 17.27
N GLY A 60 18.48 12.13 16.70
CA GLY A 60 17.61 10.96 16.63
C GLY A 60 16.75 10.73 17.88
N ARG A 61 16.74 11.66 18.85
CA ARG A 61 15.90 11.53 20.05
C ARG A 61 14.48 11.99 19.74
N THR A 62 13.49 11.20 20.16
CA THR A 62 12.07 11.51 19.98
C THR A 62 11.73 12.82 20.71
N LYS A 63 11.18 13.79 19.98
CA LYS A 63 10.69 15.08 20.50
C LYS A 63 9.20 15.09 20.75
N ALA A 64 8.45 14.45 19.85
CA ALA A 64 7.00 14.43 19.92
C ALA A 64 6.47 13.17 19.28
N ILE A 65 5.36 12.67 19.81
CA ILE A 65 4.55 11.62 19.21
C ILE A 65 3.16 12.21 19.03
N GLU A 66 2.69 12.23 17.80
CA GLU A 66 1.34 12.65 17.44
C GLU A 66 0.58 11.41 16.94
N THR A 67 -0.66 11.26 17.38
CA THR A 67 -1.52 10.18 16.88
C THR A 67 -2.88 10.73 16.50
N THR A 68 -3.43 10.25 15.38
CA THR A 68 -4.82 10.49 15.00
C THR A 68 -5.54 9.16 14.78
N LEU A 69 -6.85 9.18 14.86
CA LEU A 69 -7.73 8.12 14.41
C LEU A 69 -8.84 8.77 13.62
N ASP A 70 -8.91 8.43 12.36
CA ASP A 70 -9.87 8.97 11.41
C ASP A 70 -10.72 7.85 10.81
N GLU A 71 -11.97 8.15 10.48
CA GLU A 71 -12.84 7.28 9.70
C GLU A 71 -12.92 7.79 8.27
N VAL A 72 -12.69 6.91 7.31
CA VAL A 72 -12.80 7.23 5.88
C VAL A 72 -14.15 6.71 5.38
N LEU A 73 -14.99 7.63 4.94
CA LEU A 73 -16.31 7.39 4.38
C LEU A 73 -16.31 7.75 2.89
N TYR A 74 -17.27 7.23 2.14
CA TYR A 74 -17.50 7.66 0.75
C TYR A 74 -18.85 8.35 0.64
N LEU A 75 -18.83 9.65 0.35
CA LEU A 75 -20.02 10.49 0.27
C LEU A 75 -20.13 11.10 -1.14
N GLY A 76 -21.19 10.72 -1.85
CA GLY A 76 -21.47 11.25 -3.19
C GLY A 76 -20.33 11.02 -4.19
N GLY A 77 -19.65 9.85 -4.13
CA GLY A 77 -18.57 9.47 -5.03
C GLY A 77 -17.18 10.02 -4.66
N LYS A 78 -17.02 10.60 -3.46
CA LYS A 78 -15.71 11.11 -2.97
C LYS A 78 -15.39 10.57 -1.57
N PRO A 79 -14.09 10.33 -1.27
CA PRO A 79 -13.68 10.04 0.09
C PRO A 79 -13.90 11.26 0.98
N TYR A 80 -14.37 11.02 2.20
CA TYR A 80 -14.53 11.99 3.27
C TYR A 80 -13.81 11.48 4.51
N ILE A 81 -12.93 12.28 5.09
CA ILE A 81 -12.17 11.95 6.29
C ILE A 81 -12.87 12.57 7.50
N HIS A 82 -13.32 11.72 8.43
CA HIS A 82 -13.99 12.12 9.66
C HIS A 82 -13.07 11.87 10.86
N PRO A 83 -12.50 12.92 11.49
CA PRO A 83 -11.61 12.77 12.65
C PRO A 83 -12.39 12.26 13.88
N LEU A 84 -11.85 11.24 14.54
CA LEU A 84 -12.44 10.63 15.74
C LEU A 84 -11.63 10.90 17.00
N ARG A 85 -10.29 10.79 16.92
CA ARG A 85 -9.38 10.95 18.07
C ARG A 85 -8.12 11.69 17.68
N LYS A 86 -7.53 12.37 18.66
CA LYS A 86 -6.21 12.98 18.55
C LYS A 86 -5.40 12.72 19.82
N ASN A 87 -4.14 12.26 19.66
CA ASN A 87 -3.24 11.91 20.76
C ASN A 87 -3.88 10.95 21.77
N GLY A 88 -4.51 9.88 21.24
CA GLY A 88 -5.17 8.81 22.02
C GLY A 88 -6.47 9.21 22.72
N LYS A 89 -6.87 10.49 22.66
CA LYS A 89 -8.09 11.00 23.31
C LYS A 89 -9.18 11.29 22.29
N PRO A 90 -10.46 11.11 22.63
CA PRO A 90 -11.56 11.65 21.83
C PRO A 90 -11.38 13.15 21.60
N LEU A 91 -11.91 13.65 20.50
CA LEU A 91 -11.93 15.08 20.26
C LEU A 91 -12.68 15.81 21.37
N PRO A 92 -12.27 17.05 21.76
CA PRO A 92 -13.05 17.87 22.66
C PRO A 92 -14.49 18.04 22.17
N ALA A 93 -15.48 18.14 23.07
CA ALA A 93 -16.90 18.21 22.71
C ALA A 93 -17.21 19.28 21.65
N LYS A 94 -16.56 20.45 21.72
CA LYS A 94 -16.70 21.52 20.72
C LYS A 94 -16.20 21.09 19.34
N ASP A 95 -15.09 20.39 19.27
CA ASP A 95 -14.51 19.93 18.01
C ASP A 95 -15.31 18.74 17.45
N THR A 96 -15.77 17.83 18.32
CA THR A 96 -16.69 16.74 17.93
C THR A 96 -17.95 17.30 17.30
N ALA A 97 -18.62 18.28 17.93
CA ALA A 97 -19.82 18.93 17.39
C ALA A 97 -19.55 19.61 16.03
N LYS A 98 -18.39 20.26 15.91
CA LYS A 98 -17.98 20.89 14.64
C LYS A 98 -17.74 19.87 13.52
N GLU A 99 -17.02 18.78 13.80
CA GLU A 99 -16.75 17.73 12.82
C GLU A 99 -18.05 16.97 12.46
N GLN A 100 -18.95 16.73 13.42
CA GLN A 100 -20.27 16.17 13.15
C GLN A 100 -21.11 17.08 12.24
N ALA A 101 -21.14 18.38 12.50
CA ALA A 101 -21.84 19.32 11.63
C ALA A 101 -21.29 19.36 10.19
N LYS A 102 -19.96 19.18 10.03
CA LYS A 102 -19.35 19.06 8.70
C LYS A 102 -19.77 17.76 8.01
N LEU A 103 -19.79 16.64 8.73
CA LEU A 103 -20.23 15.34 8.22
C LEU A 103 -21.70 15.40 7.80
N ASP A 104 -22.58 15.97 8.64
CA ASP A 104 -24.01 16.13 8.35
C ASP A 104 -24.22 16.97 7.08
N LYS A 105 -23.47 18.08 6.96
CA LYS A 105 -23.50 18.92 5.76
C LYS A 105 -23.05 18.16 4.52
N ALA A 106 -21.90 17.45 4.60
CA ALA A 106 -21.38 16.67 3.47
C ALA A 106 -22.36 15.55 3.06
N THR A 107 -22.98 14.89 4.03
CA THR A 107 -24.01 13.86 3.79
C THR A 107 -25.25 14.46 3.12
N ALA A 108 -25.73 15.60 3.61
CA ALA A 108 -26.85 16.30 3.00
C ALA A 108 -26.56 16.80 1.58
N GLU A 109 -25.34 17.28 1.32
CA GLU A 109 -24.90 17.64 -0.03
C GLU A 109 -24.85 16.40 -0.94
N ALA A 110 -24.28 15.29 -0.46
CA ALA A 110 -24.17 14.04 -1.21
C ALA A 110 -25.54 13.45 -1.57
N SER A 111 -26.54 13.56 -0.67
CA SER A 111 -27.89 13.06 -0.90
C SER A 111 -28.68 13.88 -1.93
N ARG A 112 -28.32 15.15 -2.14
CA ARG A 112 -28.96 16.05 -3.11
C ARG A 112 -28.39 15.93 -4.52
N LEU A 113 -27.28 15.22 -4.70
CA LEU A 113 -26.68 15.04 -6.00
C LEU A 113 -27.60 14.25 -6.93
N SER A 114 -27.79 14.75 -8.14
CA SER A 114 -28.35 13.95 -9.22
C SER A 114 -27.42 12.77 -9.58
N GLU A 115 -27.96 11.76 -10.25
CA GLU A 115 -27.17 10.63 -10.72
C GLU A 115 -26.01 11.06 -11.63
N ASP A 116 -26.23 12.07 -12.48
CA ASP A 116 -25.21 12.59 -13.39
C ASP A 116 -24.08 13.32 -12.64
N GLU A 117 -24.40 14.08 -11.61
CA GLU A 117 -23.41 14.75 -10.76
C GLU A 117 -22.60 13.74 -9.96
N ARG A 118 -23.26 12.72 -9.41
CA ARG A 118 -22.58 11.61 -8.70
C ARG A 118 -21.63 10.89 -9.62
N ARG A 119 -22.06 10.51 -10.80
CA ARG A 119 -21.25 9.85 -11.83
C ARG A 119 -20.03 10.68 -12.24
N LYS A 120 -20.22 12.00 -12.42
CA LYS A 120 -19.10 12.92 -12.71
C LYS A 120 -18.08 12.97 -11.58
N ARG A 121 -18.52 12.99 -10.32
CA ARG A 121 -17.63 12.96 -9.14
C ARG A 121 -16.87 11.64 -9.03
N GLU A 122 -17.54 10.52 -9.24
CA GLU A 122 -16.93 9.19 -9.27
C GLU A 122 -15.85 9.10 -10.35
N GLN A 123 -16.15 9.56 -11.56
CA GLN A 123 -15.16 9.61 -12.66
C GLN A 123 -13.96 10.50 -12.33
N GLN A 124 -14.17 11.66 -11.69
CA GLN A 124 -13.07 12.53 -11.27
C GLN A 124 -12.22 11.87 -10.18
N THR A 125 -12.86 11.22 -9.22
CA THR A 125 -12.18 10.47 -8.15
C THR A 125 -11.37 9.31 -8.74
N GLU A 126 -11.93 8.58 -9.70
CA GLU A 126 -11.24 7.48 -10.38
C GLU A 126 -10.03 7.99 -11.19
N LYS A 127 -10.18 9.06 -11.97
CA LYS A 127 -9.05 9.68 -12.70
C LYS A 127 -7.92 10.12 -11.76
N GLN A 128 -8.25 10.64 -10.57
CA GLN A 128 -7.23 11.01 -9.59
C GLN A 128 -6.51 9.77 -9.05
N ARG A 129 -7.25 8.71 -8.74
CA ARG A 129 -6.70 7.44 -8.28
C ARG A 129 -5.81 6.77 -9.33
N GLU A 130 -6.23 6.79 -10.60
CA GLU A 130 -5.40 6.28 -11.69
C GLU A 130 -4.06 7.03 -11.78
N LYS A 131 -4.07 8.36 -11.59
CA LYS A 131 -2.84 9.16 -11.53
C LYS A 131 -1.98 8.81 -10.32
N ASP A 132 -2.58 8.62 -9.15
CA ASP A 132 -1.86 8.28 -7.92
C ASP A 132 -1.16 6.92 -8.05
N ARG A 133 -1.72 5.99 -8.82
CA ARG A 133 -1.16 4.67 -9.07
C ARG A 133 -0.40 4.54 -10.40
N GLU A 134 -0.37 5.60 -11.19
CA GLU A 134 0.28 5.57 -12.51
C GLU A 134 1.74 5.11 -12.44
N MET A 135 2.45 5.46 -11.36
CA MET A 135 3.83 5.08 -11.16
C MET A 135 4.04 3.56 -11.19
N LEU A 136 3.09 2.77 -10.67
CA LEU A 136 3.19 1.31 -10.64
C LEU A 136 3.31 0.68 -12.04
N GLN A 137 2.76 1.33 -13.07
CA GLN A 137 2.83 0.84 -14.44
C GLN A 137 4.25 0.84 -15.01
N TYR A 138 5.13 1.63 -14.44
CA TYR A 138 6.52 1.75 -14.87
C TYR A 138 7.48 0.83 -14.11
N LEU A 139 7.01 0.15 -13.05
CA LEU A 139 7.85 -0.77 -12.29
C LEU A 139 8.51 -1.84 -13.16
N PRO A 140 7.79 -2.53 -14.08
CA PRO A 140 8.41 -3.57 -14.90
C PRO A 140 9.61 -3.09 -15.72
N ASP A 141 9.60 -1.83 -16.18
CA ASP A 141 10.65 -1.26 -17.01
C ASP A 141 11.73 -0.54 -16.18
N ALA A 142 11.37 -0.06 -15.00
CA ALA A 142 12.25 0.73 -14.14
C ALA A 142 13.20 -0.13 -13.29
N TYR A 143 12.93 -1.43 -13.17
CA TYR A 143 13.66 -2.31 -12.25
C TYR A 143 14.13 -3.60 -12.90
N ASN A 144 15.25 -4.09 -12.39
CA ASN A 144 15.68 -5.47 -12.51
C ASN A 144 15.09 -6.25 -11.33
N PHE A 145 14.58 -7.45 -11.60
CA PHE A 145 13.92 -8.30 -10.62
C PHE A 145 14.68 -9.59 -10.39
N THR A 146 14.82 -9.97 -9.12
CA THR A 146 15.45 -11.23 -8.72
C THR A 146 14.52 -12.01 -7.82
N LEU A 147 14.20 -13.25 -8.17
CA LEU A 147 13.43 -14.14 -7.30
C LEU A 147 14.34 -14.60 -6.14
N LEU A 148 14.07 -14.09 -4.93
CA LEU A 148 14.83 -14.39 -3.73
C LEU A 148 14.33 -15.65 -2.99
N GLY A 149 13.18 -16.20 -3.39
CA GLY A 149 12.55 -17.37 -2.79
C GLY A 149 11.08 -17.16 -2.51
N GLU A 150 10.57 -17.96 -1.59
CA GLU A 150 9.16 -17.96 -1.18
C GLU A 150 9.06 -17.80 0.34
N GLU A 151 7.96 -17.23 0.80
CA GLU A 151 7.68 -17.01 2.23
C GLU A 151 6.19 -17.20 2.49
N ILE A 152 5.83 -17.68 3.69
CA ILE A 152 4.42 -17.73 4.13
C ILE A 152 4.11 -16.46 4.91
N ILE A 153 3.18 -15.66 4.41
CA ILE A 153 2.71 -14.43 5.06
C ILE A 153 1.21 -14.53 5.25
N ASN A 154 0.74 -14.35 6.48
CA ASN A 154 -0.69 -14.46 6.83
C ASN A 154 -1.33 -15.77 6.31
N SER A 155 -0.62 -16.89 6.47
CA SER A 155 -1.03 -18.25 6.00
C SER A 155 -1.15 -18.40 4.49
N ARG A 156 -0.59 -17.49 3.69
CA ARG A 156 -0.58 -17.55 2.22
C ARG A 156 0.86 -17.57 1.70
N ALA A 157 1.09 -18.34 0.64
CA ALA A 157 2.40 -18.40 0.00
C ALA A 157 2.63 -17.14 -0.85
N ALA A 158 3.79 -16.53 -0.68
CA ALA A 158 4.19 -15.35 -1.43
C ALA A 158 5.58 -15.54 -2.05
N TRP A 159 5.76 -15.06 -3.28
CA TRP A 159 7.10 -14.88 -3.84
C TRP A 159 7.78 -13.69 -3.18
N ARG A 160 9.03 -13.84 -2.82
CA ARG A 160 9.90 -12.76 -2.36
C ARG A 160 10.79 -12.32 -3.51
N ILE A 161 10.64 -11.09 -3.97
CA ILE A 161 11.28 -10.54 -5.17
C ILE A 161 12.11 -9.33 -4.79
N GLY A 162 13.42 -9.40 -5.05
CA GLY A 162 14.31 -8.24 -4.97
C GLY A 162 14.06 -7.30 -6.15
N VAL A 163 14.08 -6.00 -5.89
CA VAL A 163 13.92 -4.95 -6.89
C VAL A 163 15.10 -3.98 -6.82
N GLU A 164 15.81 -3.82 -7.92
CA GLU A 164 16.96 -2.93 -8.07
C GLU A 164 16.76 -2.03 -9.30
N PRO A 165 17.07 -0.72 -9.23
CA PRO A 165 16.88 0.18 -10.36
C PRO A 165 17.59 -0.31 -11.62
N ALA A 166 16.90 -0.32 -12.75
CA ALA A 166 17.49 -0.59 -14.05
C ALA A 166 18.42 0.58 -14.45
N PRO A 167 19.71 0.35 -14.73
CA PRO A 167 20.72 1.41 -14.88
C PRO A 167 20.40 2.44 -15.96
N HIS A 168 19.67 2.02 -16.99
CA HIS A 168 19.38 2.86 -18.17
C HIS A 168 17.94 3.38 -18.23
N TYR A 169 17.16 3.20 -17.15
CA TYR A 169 15.79 3.69 -17.14
C TYR A 169 15.74 5.22 -17.06
N ASN A 170 15.22 5.84 -18.11
CA ASN A 170 15.03 7.29 -18.22
C ASN A 170 13.56 7.67 -18.48
N GLY A 171 12.64 6.77 -18.19
CA GLY A 171 11.19 6.97 -18.37
C GLY A 171 10.59 7.89 -17.32
N LYS A 172 9.27 7.99 -17.37
CA LYS A 172 8.47 8.74 -16.38
C LYS A 172 8.76 8.25 -14.97
N TYR A 173 8.78 9.16 -14.00
CA TYR A 173 9.16 8.88 -12.60
C TYR A 173 10.61 8.40 -12.39
N GLY A 174 11.49 8.43 -13.42
CA GLY A 174 12.88 8.01 -13.28
C GLY A 174 13.64 8.76 -12.18
N PHE A 175 13.31 10.05 -11.92
CA PHE A 175 13.88 10.84 -10.83
C PHE A 175 13.63 10.22 -9.43
N LEU A 176 12.56 9.45 -9.29
CA LEU A 176 12.17 8.74 -8.06
C LEU A 176 12.64 7.28 -8.11
N LEU A 177 12.21 6.53 -9.14
CA LEU A 177 12.37 5.08 -9.21
C LEU A 177 13.85 4.63 -9.21
N LYS A 178 14.74 5.40 -9.85
CA LYS A 178 16.18 5.09 -9.88
C LYS A 178 16.92 5.25 -8.54
N ASN A 179 16.24 5.80 -7.52
CA ASN A 179 16.81 6.03 -6.20
C ASN A 179 16.20 5.14 -5.12
N LEU A 180 15.39 4.17 -5.50
CA LEU A 180 14.71 3.25 -4.60
C LEU A 180 15.05 1.81 -4.96
N GLU A 181 15.38 1.01 -3.98
CA GLU A 181 15.56 -0.45 -4.10
C GLU A 181 14.85 -1.16 -2.95
N GLY A 182 14.72 -2.47 -3.00
CA GLY A 182 14.15 -3.21 -1.88
C GLY A 182 13.63 -4.59 -2.21
N THR A 183 12.60 -5.00 -1.48
CA THR A 183 11.97 -6.30 -1.63
C THR A 183 10.45 -6.15 -1.69
N LEU A 184 9.83 -6.89 -2.61
CA LEU A 184 8.39 -7.02 -2.74
C LEU A 184 7.98 -8.48 -2.45
N TRP A 185 6.86 -8.66 -1.76
CA TRP A 185 6.23 -9.96 -1.57
C TRP A 185 4.91 -9.98 -2.33
N ILE A 186 4.75 -10.98 -3.18
CA ILE A 186 3.61 -11.12 -4.08
C ILE A 186 2.90 -12.42 -3.76
N ASP A 187 1.60 -12.36 -3.49
CA ASP A 187 0.75 -13.53 -3.30
C ASP A 187 0.78 -14.44 -4.53
N LYS A 188 1.03 -15.72 -4.33
CA LYS A 188 1.20 -16.69 -5.42
C LYS A 188 -0.10 -17.04 -6.15
N ASP A 189 -1.22 -17.01 -5.44
CA ASP A 189 -2.50 -17.42 -5.99
C ASP A 189 -3.19 -16.28 -6.77
N GLU A 190 -3.11 -15.06 -6.22
CA GLU A 190 -3.87 -13.93 -6.73
C GLU A 190 -3.01 -12.83 -7.38
N ASN A 191 -1.67 -12.97 -7.36
CA ASN A 191 -0.73 -11.97 -7.87
C ASN A 191 -1.03 -10.57 -7.32
N GLN A 192 -1.16 -10.45 -5.99
CA GLN A 192 -1.37 -9.19 -5.30
C GLN A 192 -0.16 -8.81 -4.46
N PHE A 193 0.10 -7.51 -4.32
CA PHE A 193 1.12 -7.04 -3.40
C PHE A 193 0.70 -7.38 -1.96
N VAL A 194 1.51 -8.19 -1.27
CA VAL A 194 1.32 -8.53 0.15
C VAL A 194 2.10 -7.58 1.04
N LYS A 195 3.36 -7.32 0.66
CA LYS A 195 4.29 -6.52 1.46
C LYS A 195 5.31 -5.86 0.55
N GLY A 196 5.78 -4.69 0.94
CA GLY A 196 6.94 -4.02 0.36
C GLY A 196 7.81 -3.43 1.43
N ASP A 197 9.12 -3.51 1.22
CA ASP A 197 10.16 -2.92 2.07
C ASP A 197 11.20 -2.27 1.15
N ILE A 198 11.13 -0.96 1.03
CA ILE A 198 11.81 -0.16 0.02
C ILE A 198 12.70 0.87 0.69
N HIS A 199 13.93 0.99 0.24
CA HIS A 199 14.93 1.91 0.77
C HIS A 199 15.37 2.93 -0.27
N ALA A 200 15.59 4.16 0.17
CA ALA A 200 16.21 5.19 -0.65
C ALA A 200 17.74 4.99 -0.67
N ILE A 201 18.28 4.56 -1.80
CA ILE A 201 19.73 4.36 -2.00
C ILE A 201 20.48 5.65 -2.25
N LYS A 202 19.77 6.71 -2.61
CA LYS A 202 20.26 8.10 -2.73
C LYS A 202 19.15 9.06 -2.36
N GLY A 203 19.54 10.22 -1.84
CA GLY A 203 18.59 11.30 -1.64
C GLY A 203 18.03 11.83 -2.97
N PHE A 204 16.76 12.15 -3.01
CA PHE A 204 16.10 12.71 -4.19
C PHE A 204 15.07 13.78 -3.83
N SER A 205 14.75 14.64 -4.79
CA SER A 205 13.80 15.75 -4.62
C SER A 205 12.51 15.49 -5.39
N ILE A 206 11.41 15.95 -4.81
CA ILE A 206 10.07 15.88 -5.37
C ILE A 206 9.56 17.31 -5.56
N GLY A 207 8.92 17.59 -6.72
CA GLY A 207 8.25 18.87 -6.94
C GLY A 207 9.17 20.09 -6.95
N LEU A 208 10.12 20.15 -7.88
CA LEU A 208 11.03 21.30 -8.05
C LEU A 208 11.70 21.75 -6.73
N PHE A 209 12.23 20.80 -5.97
CA PHE A 209 12.90 21.01 -4.68
C PHE A 209 12.00 21.40 -3.49
N LEU A 210 10.67 21.33 -3.64
CA LEU A 210 9.74 21.59 -2.55
C LEU A 210 9.84 20.56 -1.42
N ALA A 211 10.13 19.30 -1.77
CA ALA A 211 10.40 18.25 -0.81
C ALA A 211 11.61 17.40 -1.26
N SER A 212 12.33 16.83 -0.32
CA SER A 212 13.38 15.83 -0.60
C SER A 212 13.35 14.72 0.44
N ILE A 213 13.64 13.51 0.00
CA ILE A 213 13.81 12.32 0.83
C ILE A 213 15.32 12.07 0.96
N ALA A 214 15.78 11.80 2.16
CA ALA A 214 17.19 11.50 2.41
C ALA A 214 17.52 10.05 2.05
N GLU A 215 18.78 9.81 1.70
CA GLU A 215 19.35 8.47 1.60
C GLU A 215 19.14 7.69 2.90
N GLY A 216 18.92 6.38 2.80
CA GLY A 216 18.62 5.48 3.92
C GLY A 216 17.19 5.57 4.46
N SER A 217 16.35 6.47 3.92
CA SER A 217 14.92 6.46 4.27
C SER A 217 14.26 5.19 3.78
N ARG A 218 13.31 4.67 4.58
CA ARG A 218 12.56 3.44 4.33
C ARG A 218 11.08 3.73 4.15
N LEU A 219 10.49 3.10 3.14
CA LEU A 219 9.05 3.04 2.94
C LEU A 219 8.63 1.57 3.02
N TYR A 220 7.56 1.29 3.71
CA TYR A 220 7.04 -0.06 3.80
C TYR A 220 5.52 -0.07 3.74
N PHE A 221 4.97 -1.19 3.30
CA PHE A 221 3.54 -1.46 3.36
C PHE A 221 3.27 -2.95 3.58
N GLU A 222 2.13 -3.24 4.15
CA GLU A 222 1.58 -4.59 4.30
C GLU A 222 0.09 -4.55 3.93
N ASN A 223 -0.31 -5.48 3.06
CA ASN A 223 -1.69 -5.66 2.63
C ASN A 223 -2.23 -6.99 3.16
N VAL A 224 -3.51 -7.03 3.41
CA VAL A 224 -4.23 -8.24 3.81
C VAL A 224 -5.42 -8.47 2.92
N ARG A 225 -5.81 -9.74 2.78
CA ARG A 225 -6.99 -10.14 2.04
C ARG A 225 -8.17 -10.24 2.98
N LEU A 226 -9.23 -9.51 2.71
CA LEU A 226 -10.49 -9.63 3.43
C LEU A 226 -11.26 -10.89 3.03
N SER A 227 -12.24 -11.29 3.83
CA SER A 227 -13.03 -12.51 3.63
C SER A 227 -13.78 -12.57 2.29
N ASP A 228 -14.14 -11.43 1.73
CA ASP A 228 -14.82 -11.31 0.43
C ASP A 228 -13.86 -11.23 -0.77
N GLY A 229 -12.55 -11.36 -0.53
CA GLY A 229 -11.55 -11.42 -1.57
C GLY A 229 -10.84 -10.10 -1.88
N LEU A 230 -11.28 -8.99 -1.30
CA LEU A 230 -10.63 -7.68 -1.51
C LEU A 230 -9.29 -7.61 -0.76
N TRP A 231 -8.25 -7.14 -1.44
CA TRP A 231 -6.97 -6.82 -0.81
C TRP A 231 -6.95 -5.36 -0.38
N VAL A 232 -6.59 -5.13 0.86
CA VAL A 232 -6.57 -3.79 1.47
C VAL A 232 -5.25 -3.54 2.18
N SER A 233 -4.84 -2.29 2.26
CA SER A 233 -3.72 -1.92 3.11
C SER A 233 -4.08 -2.16 4.57
N HIS A 234 -3.20 -2.85 5.28
CA HIS A 234 -3.30 -3.07 6.73
C HIS A 234 -2.35 -2.11 7.46
N ARG A 235 -1.15 -1.95 6.91
CA ARG A 235 -0.12 -1.09 7.47
C ARG A 235 0.70 -0.45 6.36
N ALA A 236 1.09 0.80 6.54
CA ALA A 236 2.06 1.48 5.69
C ALA A 236 2.88 2.45 6.53
N GLY A 237 4.10 2.79 6.10
CA GLY A 237 4.88 3.75 6.86
C GLY A 237 6.10 4.27 6.13
N PHE A 238 6.65 5.31 6.75
CA PHE A 238 7.89 5.97 6.35
C PHE A 238 8.78 6.13 7.58
N GLU A 239 10.03 5.74 7.45
CA GLU A 239 11.06 5.92 8.45
C GLU A 239 12.22 6.68 7.82
N GLY A 240 12.58 7.84 8.33
CA GLY A 240 13.70 8.55 7.75
C GLY A 240 13.69 10.06 7.93
N SER A 241 14.42 10.71 7.04
CA SER A 241 14.54 12.16 7.02
C SER A 241 14.05 12.72 5.69
N ALA A 242 13.29 13.78 5.78
CA ALA A 242 12.82 14.54 4.65
C ALA A 242 13.09 16.03 4.87
N ARG A 243 13.16 16.78 3.78
CA ARG A 243 13.16 18.26 3.82
C ARG A 243 11.91 18.73 3.08
N VAL A 244 11.15 19.58 3.73
CA VAL A 244 9.99 20.24 3.11
C VAL A 244 10.25 21.74 3.16
N LEU A 245 10.43 22.34 1.97
CA LEU A 245 10.93 23.72 1.82
C LEU A 245 12.28 23.89 2.53
N ILE A 246 12.31 24.69 3.61
CA ILE A 246 13.50 24.95 4.42
C ILE A 246 13.57 24.11 5.72
N ARG A 247 12.54 23.30 6.00
CA ARG A 247 12.45 22.52 7.24
C ARG A 247 12.97 21.12 7.03
N HIS A 248 13.95 20.72 7.81
CA HIS A 248 14.37 19.35 7.94
C HIS A 248 13.47 18.64 8.95
N ILE A 249 12.90 17.52 8.53
CA ILE A 249 12.02 16.69 9.35
C ILE A 249 12.65 15.30 9.41
N ARG A 250 12.88 14.80 10.62
CA ARG A 250 13.19 13.39 10.86
C ARG A 250 11.99 12.80 11.58
N GLN A 251 11.36 11.83 10.94
CA GLN A 251 10.15 11.22 11.49
C GLN A 251 10.02 9.76 11.10
N ASN A 252 9.34 9.02 11.96
CA ASN A 252 8.77 7.73 11.65
C ASN A 252 7.25 7.92 11.64
N GLU A 253 6.63 7.56 10.55
CA GLU A 253 5.18 7.65 10.35
C GLU A 253 4.65 6.25 10.07
N GLU A 254 3.61 5.87 10.78
CA GLU A 254 2.93 4.60 10.60
C GLU A 254 1.44 4.80 10.50
N LEU A 255 0.89 4.33 9.40
CA LEU A 255 -0.54 4.23 9.13
C LEU A 255 -1.01 2.80 9.38
N GLN A 256 -2.07 2.62 10.16
CA GLN A 256 -2.75 1.35 10.34
C GLN A 256 -4.19 1.48 9.91
N PHE A 257 -4.62 0.55 9.04
CA PHE A 257 -5.97 0.53 8.47
C PHE A 257 -6.75 -0.62 9.09
N SER A 258 -7.97 -0.34 9.51
CA SER A 258 -8.78 -1.31 10.27
C SER A 258 -10.28 -1.10 10.05
N GLU A 259 -11.08 -2.00 10.61
CA GLU A 259 -12.54 -1.91 10.63
C GLU A 259 -13.15 -1.67 9.24
N PHE A 260 -12.68 -2.43 8.25
CA PHE A 260 -13.24 -2.37 6.90
C PHE A 260 -14.68 -2.85 6.89
N ARG A 261 -15.59 -2.02 6.36
CA ARG A 261 -17.02 -2.33 6.25
C ARG A 261 -17.48 -1.99 4.84
N LYS A 262 -18.19 -2.92 4.21
CA LYS A 262 -18.76 -2.69 2.89
C LYS A 262 -19.94 -1.72 3.01
N PHE A 263 -19.91 -0.64 2.25
CA PHE A 263 -20.99 0.31 2.21
C PHE A 263 -22.17 -0.28 1.41
N GLN A 264 -23.33 -0.44 2.07
CA GLN A 264 -24.57 -0.77 1.38
C GLN A 264 -25.34 0.52 1.13
N THR A 265 -25.69 0.78 -0.12
CA THR A 265 -26.37 2.01 -0.58
C THR A 265 -27.71 2.29 0.12
N ASP A 266 -28.28 1.31 0.81
CA ASP A 266 -29.56 1.42 1.55
C ASP A 266 -29.40 1.57 3.07
N SER A 267 -28.18 1.64 3.58
CA SER A 267 -27.96 1.74 5.03
C SER A 267 -27.94 3.20 5.47
N ARG A 268 -28.96 3.63 6.22
CA ARG A 268 -28.83 4.74 7.16
C ARG A 268 -27.61 4.49 8.02
N ILE A 269 -26.72 5.50 8.14
CA ILE A 269 -25.66 5.48 9.14
C ILE A 269 -26.35 5.37 10.50
N VAL A 270 -26.34 4.18 11.09
CA VAL A 270 -26.76 3.99 12.49
C VAL A 270 -25.54 4.38 13.32
N PRO A 271 -25.62 5.40 14.18
CA PRO A 271 -24.55 5.71 15.10
C PRO A 271 -24.27 4.45 15.94
N ALA A 272 -22.99 4.10 16.11
CA ALA A 272 -22.62 3.09 17.09
C ALA A 272 -23.10 3.58 18.45
N GLU A 273 -23.95 2.80 19.12
CA GLU A 273 -24.31 3.04 20.52
C GLU A 273 -23.06 3.05 21.40
N PRO A 274 -23.08 3.84 22.50
CA PRO A 274 -21.92 4.17 23.33
C PRO A 274 -21.28 2.97 24.06
#